data_c49579e53b4af0e8e8f05b90925c2a08
#
_entry.id   c49579e53b4af0e8e8f05b90925c2a08
#
_cell.length_a   1.000
_cell.length_b   1.000
_cell.length_c   1.000
_cell.angle_alpha   90.00
_cell.angle_beta   90.00
_cell.angle_gamma   90.00
#
_symmetry.space_group_name_H-M   'P 1'
#
loop_
_entity.id
_entity.type
_entity.pdbx_description
1 polymer ?
#
loop_
_entity_poly.entity_id
_entity_poly.type
_entity_poly.pdbx_seq_one_letter_code
_entity_poly.pdbx_strand_id
1 'polypeptide(L)'
;MGGRIIAIVWMLLSIVLVSLLTASFTTTLTVNSLKGDINGPDDLPGRKVATIKGSTTETWLNDKGAKVTALADVAACIEALKADQVQAVVYDAPVLQYEAAKSNDTSLQMVGPVFERQNYAFALQQDSLLRERLNQALLLLSEEGVGSELREKYFGEPK
;
A
#
# COMPACT_ATOMS: atom_id res chain seq x y z
N MET A 1 42.67 -15.20 41.59
CA MET A 1 42.61 -15.06 40.12
C MET A 1 41.17 -15.29 39.55
N GLY A 2 40.34 -16.16 40.13
CA GLY A 2 39.01 -16.45 39.66
C GLY A 2 38.05 -15.27 39.55
N GLY A 3 38.02 -14.36 40.52
CA GLY A 3 37.10 -13.21 40.47
C GLY A 3 37.33 -12.24 39.31
N ARG A 4 38.57 -12.07 38.86
CA ARG A 4 38.89 -11.22 37.70
C ARG A 4 38.36 -11.81 36.39
N ILE A 5 38.39 -13.13 36.23
CA ILE A 5 37.87 -13.83 35.06
C ILE A 5 36.34 -13.68 35.02
N ILE A 6 35.67 -13.87 36.15
CA ILE A 6 34.23 -13.69 36.29
C ILE A 6 33.83 -12.26 35.92
N ALA A 7 34.56 -11.26 36.40
CA ALA A 7 34.29 -9.86 36.07
C ALA A 7 34.41 -9.57 34.59
N ILE A 8 35.43 -10.12 33.91
CA ILE A 8 35.62 -9.95 32.46
C ILE A 8 34.44 -10.58 31.69
N VAL A 9 34.02 -11.77 32.09
CA VAL A 9 32.86 -12.45 31.45
C VAL A 9 31.59 -11.62 31.62
N TRP A 10 31.34 -11.09 32.81
CA TRP A 10 30.17 -10.21 33.04
C TRP A 10 30.22 -8.90 32.24
N MET A 11 31.42 -8.29 32.12
CA MET A 11 31.58 -7.09 31.29
C MET A 11 31.28 -7.36 29.82
N LEU A 12 31.77 -8.48 29.25
CA LEU A 12 31.50 -8.85 27.88
C LEU A 12 30.03 -9.15 27.69
N LEU A 13 29.39 -9.90 28.58
CA LEU A 13 27.96 -10.19 28.53
C LEU A 13 27.11 -8.92 28.56
N SER A 14 27.47 -7.95 29.42
CA SER A 14 26.78 -6.67 29.52
C SER A 14 26.87 -5.86 28.23
N ILE A 15 28.03 -5.81 27.59
CA ILE A 15 28.23 -5.10 26.31
C ILE A 15 27.33 -5.72 25.21
N VAL A 16 27.31 -7.06 25.13
CA VAL A 16 26.46 -7.76 24.16
C VAL A 16 24.98 -7.48 24.39
N LEU A 17 24.52 -7.55 25.65
CA LEU A 17 23.11 -7.27 26.00
C LEU A 17 22.70 -5.84 25.67
N VAL A 18 23.53 -4.85 26.01
CA VAL A 18 23.27 -3.44 25.69
C VAL A 18 23.24 -3.23 24.17
N SER A 19 24.18 -3.86 23.43
CA SER A 19 24.22 -3.76 21.98
C SER A 19 22.96 -4.35 21.32
N LEU A 20 22.48 -5.50 21.79
CA LEU A 20 21.25 -6.12 21.30
C LEU A 20 20.01 -5.26 21.60
N LEU A 21 19.93 -4.71 22.81
CA LEU A 21 18.86 -3.77 23.19
C LEU A 21 18.87 -2.54 22.28
N THR A 22 20.02 -1.91 22.10
CA THR A 22 20.15 -0.72 21.25
C THR A 22 19.75 -1.02 19.80
N ALA A 23 20.20 -2.15 19.25
CA ALA A 23 19.83 -2.58 17.91
C ALA A 23 18.32 -2.78 17.79
N SER A 24 17.67 -3.42 18.76
CA SER A 24 16.23 -3.66 18.77
C SER A 24 15.45 -2.35 18.83
N PHE A 25 15.82 -1.41 19.69
CA PHE A 25 15.17 -0.10 19.80
C PHE A 25 15.37 0.72 18.52
N THR A 26 16.57 0.75 17.96
CA THR A 26 16.85 1.48 16.72
C THR A 26 16.00 0.94 15.58
N THR A 27 15.90 -0.38 15.42
CA THR A 27 15.07 -1.01 14.38
C THR A 27 13.59 -0.64 14.55
N THR A 28 13.05 -0.74 15.76
CA THR A 28 11.65 -0.43 16.05
C THR A 28 11.33 1.06 15.79
N LEU A 29 12.18 1.96 16.24
CA LEU A 29 12.01 3.41 16.04
C LEU A 29 12.14 3.79 14.57
N THR A 30 13.09 3.21 13.83
CA THR A 30 13.27 3.48 12.40
C THR A 30 12.09 2.96 11.59
N VAL A 31 11.61 1.75 11.85
CA VAL A 31 10.43 1.18 11.17
C VAL A 31 9.17 2.01 11.46
N ASN A 32 8.97 2.45 12.70
CA ASN A 32 7.82 3.30 13.06
C ASN A 32 7.92 4.72 12.47
N SER A 33 9.13 5.26 12.29
CA SER A 33 9.34 6.55 11.62
C SER A 33 9.17 6.46 10.11
N LEU A 34 9.42 5.29 9.52
CA LEU A 34 9.19 5.02 8.09
C LEU A 34 7.71 4.67 7.80
N LYS A 35 7.00 4.12 8.77
CA LYS A 35 5.53 3.99 8.71
C LYS A 35 4.97 5.36 9.05
N GLY A 36 4.49 6.08 8.03
CA GLY A 36 3.78 7.34 8.25
C GLY A 36 2.62 7.18 9.25
N ASP A 37 2.04 8.29 9.69
CA ASP A 37 0.90 8.33 10.63
C ASP A 37 -0.36 7.59 10.15
N ILE A 38 -0.38 7.11 8.89
CA ILE A 38 -1.51 6.44 8.24
C ILE A 38 -1.10 5.01 7.92
N ASN A 39 -1.72 4.05 8.58
CA ASN A 39 -1.47 2.61 8.41
C ASN A 39 -2.69 1.87 7.82
N GLY A 40 -3.81 2.56 7.67
CA GLY A 40 -5.03 1.95 7.14
C GLY A 40 -6.19 2.93 7.00
N PRO A 41 -7.35 2.44 6.57
CA PRO A 41 -8.53 3.27 6.33
C PRO A 41 -9.06 3.95 7.60
N ASP A 42 -8.82 3.38 8.77
CA ASP A 42 -9.29 3.92 10.05
C ASP A 42 -8.52 5.18 10.50
N ASP A 43 -7.34 5.42 9.92
CA ASP A 43 -6.50 6.58 10.23
C ASP A 43 -6.81 7.79 9.31
N LEU A 44 -7.71 7.64 8.32
CA LEU A 44 -8.02 8.66 7.33
C LEU A 44 -8.91 9.82 7.83
N PRO A 45 -9.82 9.63 8.81
CA PRO A 45 -10.67 10.71 9.30
C PRO A 45 -9.85 11.93 9.74
N GLY A 46 -10.22 13.12 9.22
CA GLY A 46 -9.54 14.38 9.51
C GLY A 46 -8.20 14.61 8.81
N ARG A 47 -7.64 13.58 8.13
CA ARG A 47 -6.39 13.68 7.36
C ARG A 47 -6.63 14.29 5.98
N LYS A 48 -5.62 14.96 5.43
CA LYS A 48 -5.63 15.45 4.05
C LYS A 48 -5.32 14.32 3.10
N VAL A 49 -6.29 13.95 2.27
CA VAL A 49 -6.20 12.78 1.38
C VAL A 49 -6.53 13.19 -0.04
N ALA A 50 -5.69 12.81 -1.01
CA ALA A 50 -5.99 12.99 -2.42
C ALA A 50 -6.67 11.76 -3.01
N THR A 51 -7.59 12.01 -3.94
CA THR A 51 -8.25 11.01 -4.76
C THR A 51 -8.68 11.60 -6.10
N ILE A 52 -9.17 10.76 -7.02
CA ILE A 52 -9.66 11.23 -8.30
C ILE A 52 -11.07 11.78 -8.15
N LYS A 53 -11.30 12.95 -8.76
CA LYS A 53 -12.60 13.62 -8.78
C LYS A 53 -13.67 12.75 -9.45
N GLY A 54 -14.84 12.66 -8.82
CA GLY A 54 -15.98 11.89 -9.32
C GLY A 54 -15.85 10.38 -9.14
N SER A 55 -14.84 9.90 -8.41
CA SER A 55 -14.68 8.48 -8.09
C SER A 55 -15.58 8.05 -6.93
N THR A 56 -15.84 6.74 -6.83
CA THR A 56 -16.52 6.15 -5.67
C THR A 56 -15.72 6.36 -4.39
N THR A 57 -14.39 6.40 -4.51
CA THR A 57 -13.45 6.68 -3.42
C THR A 57 -13.63 8.08 -2.85
N GLU A 58 -13.90 9.09 -3.69
CA GLU A 58 -14.17 10.45 -3.22
C GLU A 58 -15.40 10.49 -2.30
N THR A 59 -16.48 9.85 -2.71
CA THR A 59 -17.71 9.75 -1.90
C THR A 59 -17.43 9.05 -0.58
N TRP A 60 -16.75 7.90 -0.64
CA TRP A 60 -16.41 7.12 0.54
C TRP A 60 -15.53 7.89 1.54
N LEU A 61 -14.50 8.61 1.06
CA LEU A 61 -13.62 9.41 1.91
C LEU A 61 -14.36 10.57 2.59
N ASN A 62 -15.29 11.22 1.88
CA ASN A 62 -16.13 12.27 2.46
C ASN A 62 -17.03 11.70 3.56
N ASP A 63 -17.63 10.53 3.35
CA ASP A 63 -18.47 9.85 4.35
C ASP A 63 -17.68 9.46 5.60
N LYS A 64 -16.38 9.14 5.44
CA LYS A 64 -15.45 8.85 6.55
C LYS A 64 -14.91 10.11 7.24
N GLY A 65 -15.21 11.29 6.74
CA GLY A 65 -14.75 12.54 7.35
C GLY A 65 -13.29 12.90 7.09
N ALA A 66 -12.69 12.38 6.01
CA ALA A 66 -11.38 12.82 5.54
C ALA A 66 -11.46 14.21 4.91
N LYS A 67 -10.34 14.94 4.91
CA LYS A 67 -10.21 16.21 4.18
C LYS A 67 -9.77 15.91 2.75
N VAL A 68 -10.76 15.74 1.87
CA VAL A 68 -10.54 15.26 0.50
C VAL A 68 -10.04 16.38 -0.41
N THR A 69 -8.96 16.09 -1.15
CA THR A 69 -8.49 16.88 -2.30
C THR A 69 -8.75 16.08 -3.56
N ALA A 70 -9.79 16.42 -4.30
CA ALA A 70 -10.17 15.73 -5.54
C ALA A 70 -9.37 16.30 -6.72
N LEU A 71 -8.56 15.47 -7.38
CA LEU A 71 -7.68 15.84 -8.49
C LEU A 71 -8.12 15.14 -9.79
N ALA A 72 -7.50 15.52 -10.92
CA ALA A 72 -7.92 15.06 -12.23
C ALA A 72 -7.53 13.60 -12.51
N ASP A 73 -6.36 13.19 -12.04
CA ASP A 73 -5.77 11.88 -12.30
C ASP A 73 -4.85 11.41 -11.15
N VAL A 74 -4.38 10.17 -11.23
CA VAL A 74 -3.50 9.56 -10.23
C VAL A 74 -2.14 10.23 -10.18
N ALA A 75 -1.61 10.67 -11.33
CA ALA A 75 -0.31 11.33 -11.39
C ALA A 75 -0.33 12.64 -10.57
N ALA A 76 -1.38 13.45 -10.73
CA ALA A 76 -1.58 14.66 -9.94
C ALA A 76 -1.72 14.36 -8.44
N CYS A 77 -2.39 13.24 -8.07
CA CYS A 77 -2.48 12.82 -6.66
C CYS A 77 -1.11 12.46 -6.08
N ILE A 78 -0.28 11.75 -6.84
CA ILE A 78 1.08 11.37 -6.42
C ILE A 78 2.00 12.61 -6.32
N GLU A 79 1.89 13.55 -7.25
CA GLU A 79 2.62 14.82 -7.17
C GLU A 79 2.24 15.63 -5.94
N ALA A 80 0.95 15.72 -5.62
CA ALA A 80 0.47 16.38 -4.42
C ALA A 80 0.99 15.71 -3.13
N LEU A 81 1.11 14.36 -3.12
CA LEU A 81 1.70 13.62 -2.02
C LEU A 81 3.20 13.92 -1.87
N LYS A 82 3.96 13.91 -2.97
CA LYS A 82 5.40 14.25 -2.98
C LYS A 82 5.69 15.69 -2.58
N ALA A 83 4.74 16.59 -2.84
CA ALA A 83 4.82 18.00 -2.45
C ALA A 83 4.31 18.27 -1.02
N ASP A 84 4.04 17.22 -0.21
CA ASP A 84 3.48 17.30 1.16
C ASP A 84 2.17 18.11 1.27
N GLN A 85 1.44 18.26 0.17
CA GLN A 85 0.13 18.93 0.16
C GLN A 85 -0.96 18.04 0.77
N VAL A 86 -0.81 16.73 0.61
CA VAL A 86 -1.66 15.69 1.19
C VAL A 86 -0.82 14.65 1.91
N GLN A 87 -1.42 13.93 2.84
CA GLN A 87 -0.75 12.93 3.69
C GLN A 87 -0.89 11.51 3.13
N ALA A 88 -1.90 11.28 2.29
CA ALA A 88 -2.13 10.00 1.62
C ALA A 88 -2.84 10.20 0.28
N VAL A 89 -2.71 9.19 -0.57
CA VAL A 89 -3.52 9.01 -1.78
C VAL A 89 -4.33 7.74 -1.60
N VAL A 90 -5.64 7.83 -1.82
CA VAL A 90 -6.53 6.67 -1.78
C VAL A 90 -7.23 6.56 -3.12
N TYR A 91 -7.05 5.42 -3.76
CA TYR A 91 -7.67 5.09 -5.03
C TYR A 91 -7.61 3.57 -5.26
N ASP A 92 -8.05 3.08 -6.41
CA ASP A 92 -8.06 1.67 -6.78
C ASP A 92 -6.69 1.02 -6.58
N ALA A 93 -6.63 -0.04 -5.78
CA ALA A 93 -5.39 -0.71 -5.41
C ALA A 93 -4.54 -1.14 -6.62
N PRO A 94 -5.09 -1.76 -7.69
CA PRO A 94 -4.28 -2.13 -8.85
C PRO A 94 -3.62 -0.93 -9.54
N VAL A 95 -4.31 0.21 -9.59
CA VAL A 95 -3.78 1.43 -10.22
C VAL A 95 -2.63 2.00 -9.41
N LEU A 96 -2.80 2.11 -8.08
CA LEU A 96 -1.75 2.60 -7.19
C LEU A 96 -0.54 1.66 -7.17
N GLN A 97 -0.76 0.33 -7.17
CA GLN A 97 0.31 -0.66 -7.24
C GLN A 97 1.14 -0.51 -8.52
N TYR A 98 0.46 -0.35 -9.66
CA TYR A 98 1.13 -0.14 -10.94
C TYR A 98 1.96 1.14 -10.96
N GLU A 99 1.39 2.27 -10.50
CA GLU A 99 2.11 3.54 -10.47
C GLU A 99 3.29 3.52 -9.49
N ALA A 100 3.14 2.87 -8.34
CA ALA A 100 4.23 2.69 -7.38
C ALA A 100 5.36 1.82 -7.98
N ALA A 101 5.02 0.72 -8.64
CA ALA A 101 6.01 -0.15 -9.30
C ALA A 101 6.74 0.57 -10.45
N LYS A 102 6.01 1.37 -11.24
CA LYS A 102 6.54 2.12 -12.37
C LYS A 102 7.45 3.27 -11.95
N SER A 103 7.13 3.94 -10.86
CA SER A 103 7.86 5.13 -10.41
C SER A 103 9.27 4.82 -9.91
N ASN A 104 9.57 3.57 -9.53
CA ASN A 104 10.82 3.16 -8.87
C ASN A 104 11.20 4.03 -7.65
N ASP A 105 10.22 4.73 -7.09
CA ASP A 105 10.38 5.70 -6.02
C ASP A 105 10.18 5.01 -4.66
N THR A 106 11.26 4.78 -3.95
CA THR A 106 11.25 4.12 -2.65
C THR A 106 10.58 4.93 -1.54
N SER A 107 10.28 6.21 -1.79
CA SER A 107 9.56 7.06 -0.83
C SER A 107 8.04 6.79 -0.82
N LEU A 108 7.52 6.16 -1.89
CA LEU A 108 6.11 5.80 -1.99
C LEU A 108 5.90 4.38 -1.44
N GLN A 109 5.05 4.25 -0.44
CA GLN A 109 4.68 2.97 0.14
C GLN A 109 3.17 2.76 0.11
N MET A 110 2.77 1.56 -0.29
CA MET A 110 1.40 1.11 -0.07
C MET A 110 1.25 0.68 1.39
N VAL A 111 0.25 1.22 2.07
CA VAL A 111 -0.01 0.94 3.49
C VAL A 111 -1.43 0.44 3.71
N GLY A 112 -1.59 -0.42 4.69
CA GLY A 112 -2.87 -0.99 5.06
C GLY A 112 -3.41 -2.08 4.12
N PRO A 113 -4.51 -2.72 4.51
CA PRO A 113 -5.17 -3.73 3.69
C PRO A 113 -5.98 -3.08 2.56
N VAL A 114 -6.25 -3.85 1.51
CA VAL A 114 -7.23 -3.46 0.48
C VAL A 114 -8.63 -3.53 1.10
N PHE A 115 -9.37 -2.44 1.00
CA PHE A 115 -10.72 -2.28 1.54
C PHE A 115 -11.72 -1.90 0.44
N GLU A 116 -13.02 -1.96 0.72
CA GLU A 116 -14.10 -1.61 -0.22
C GLU A 116 -13.93 -2.31 -1.58
N ARG A 117 -13.85 -3.65 -1.57
CA ARG A 117 -13.62 -4.44 -2.78
C ARG A 117 -14.72 -4.20 -3.80
N GLN A 118 -14.33 -3.76 -4.99
CA GLN A 118 -15.21 -3.56 -6.14
C GLN A 118 -14.85 -4.53 -7.26
N ASN A 119 -15.87 -5.03 -7.96
CA ASN A 119 -15.67 -5.88 -9.11
C ASN A 119 -15.61 -5.04 -10.39
N TYR A 120 -14.60 -5.28 -11.19
CA TYR A 120 -14.53 -4.74 -12.54
C TYR A 120 -15.40 -5.58 -13.47
N ALA A 121 -16.05 -4.93 -14.42
CA ALA A 121 -16.86 -5.59 -15.42
C ALA A 121 -16.73 -4.90 -16.78
N PHE A 122 -16.97 -5.67 -17.85
CA PHE A 122 -17.10 -5.11 -19.18
C PHE A 122 -18.54 -4.65 -19.42
N ALA A 123 -18.71 -3.41 -19.88
CA ALA A 123 -20.01 -2.91 -20.31
C ALA A 123 -20.24 -3.26 -21.78
N LEU A 124 -21.36 -3.88 -22.06
CA LEU A 124 -21.79 -4.26 -23.41
C LEU A 124 -23.18 -3.69 -23.66
N GLN A 125 -23.51 -3.50 -24.92
CA GLN A 125 -24.91 -3.20 -25.30
C GLN A 125 -25.84 -4.33 -24.87
N GLN A 126 -27.09 -3.97 -24.55
CA GLN A 126 -28.11 -4.95 -24.23
C GLN A 126 -28.28 -5.93 -25.41
N ASP A 127 -28.40 -7.21 -25.11
CA ASP A 127 -28.52 -8.30 -26.07
C ASP A 127 -27.32 -8.51 -27.02
N SER A 128 -26.14 -8.01 -26.62
CA SER A 128 -24.92 -8.23 -27.39
C SER A 128 -24.54 -9.70 -27.46
N LEU A 129 -24.32 -10.21 -28.68
CA LEU A 129 -23.84 -11.57 -28.95
C LEU A 129 -22.43 -11.83 -28.42
N LEU A 130 -21.71 -10.78 -28.06
CA LEU A 130 -20.36 -10.89 -27.48
C LEU A 130 -20.37 -11.30 -26.01
N ARG A 131 -21.47 -11.14 -25.29
CA ARG A 131 -21.55 -11.41 -23.85
C ARG A 131 -21.13 -12.84 -23.52
N GLU A 132 -21.76 -13.81 -24.20
CA GLU A 132 -21.47 -15.22 -23.94
C GLU A 132 -20.06 -15.60 -24.33
N ARG A 133 -19.58 -15.14 -25.47
CA ARG A 133 -18.21 -15.39 -25.92
C ARG A 133 -17.17 -14.79 -24.99
N LEU A 134 -17.44 -13.58 -24.46
CA LEU A 134 -16.54 -12.92 -23.49
C LEU A 134 -16.51 -13.64 -22.16
N ASN A 135 -17.66 -14.08 -21.66
CA ASN A 135 -17.75 -14.87 -20.43
C ASN A 135 -16.98 -16.19 -20.56
N GLN A 136 -17.13 -16.91 -21.67
CA GLN A 136 -16.38 -18.14 -21.93
C GLN A 136 -14.86 -17.88 -21.99
N ALA A 137 -14.44 -16.81 -22.67
CA ALA A 137 -13.02 -16.44 -22.74
C ALA A 137 -12.45 -16.09 -21.36
N LEU A 138 -13.19 -15.34 -20.54
CA LEU A 138 -12.76 -15.01 -19.17
C LEU A 138 -12.64 -16.25 -18.28
N LEU A 139 -13.56 -17.22 -18.42
CA LEU A 139 -13.47 -18.49 -17.70
C LEU A 139 -12.21 -19.27 -18.08
N LEU A 140 -11.95 -19.42 -19.38
CA LEU A 140 -10.75 -20.10 -19.88
C LEU A 140 -9.47 -19.43 -19.37
N LEU A 141 -9.37 -18.10 -19.47
CA LEU A 141 -8.20 -17.36 -18.95
C LEU A 141 -8.03 -17.54 -17.45
N SER A 142 -9.13 -17.65 -16.70
CA SER A 142 -9.10 -17.93 -15.27
C SER A 142 -8.59 -19.34 -14.96
N GLU A 143 -9.05 -20.35 -15.74
CA GLU A 143 -8.63 -21.75 -15.60
C GLU A 143 -7.16 -21.96 -15.99
N GLU A 144 -6.68 -21.26 -17.02
CA GLU A 144 -5.29 -21.30 -17.49
C GLU A 144 -4.34 -20.52 -16.58
N GLY A 145 -4.84 -19.79 -15.54
CA GLY A 145 -4.01 -19.06 -14.60
C GLY A 145 -3.43 -17.75 -15.16
N VAL A 146 -3.86 -17.31 -16.35
CA VAL A 146 -3.37 -16.08 -16.99
C VAL A 146 -3.58 -14.85 -16.12
N GLY A 147 -4.65 -14.81 -15.32
CA GLY A 147 -4.91 -13.73 -14.37
C GLY A 147 -3.81 -13.60 -13.31
N SER A 148 -3.26 -14.72 -12.85
CA SER A 148 -2.16 -14.75 -11.86
C SER A 148 -0.85 -14.29 -12.50
N GLU A 149 -0.56 -14.74 -13.71
CA GLU A 149 0.63 -14.35 -14.46
C GLU A 149 0.64 -12.84 -14.78
N LEU A 150 -0.49 -12.31 -15.22
CA LEU A 150 -0.64 -10.88 -15.47
C LEU A 150 -0.49 -10.04 -14.18
N ARG A 151 -1.05 -10.55 -13.07
CA ARG A 151 -0.90 -9.87 -11.78
C ARG A 151 0.57 -9.79 -11.37
N GLU A 152 1.31 -10.88 -11.44
CA GLU A 152 2.74 -10.92 -11.11
C GLU A 152 3.53 -9.99 -12.02
N LYS A 153 3.27 -10.01 -13.32
CA LYS A 153 3.94 -9.18 -14.33
C LYS A 153 3.78 -7.68 -14.09
N TYR A 154 2.58 -7.23 -13.73
CA TYR A 154 2.26 -5.79 -13.64
C TYR A 154 2.30 -5.23 -12.22
N PHE A 155 2.13 -6.05 -11.20
CA PHE A 155 2.04 -5.62 -9.80
C PHE A 155 3.13 -6.22 -8.90
N GLY A 156 3.96 -7.12 -9.43
CA GLY A 156 4.98 -7.83 -8.68
C GLY A 156 4.41 -8.97 -7.81
N GLU A 157 5.29 -9.69 -7.14
CA GLU A 157 4.88 -10.74 -6.20
C GLU A 157 4.05 -10.16 -5.05
N PRO A 158 2.97 -10.84 -4.64
CA PRO A 158 2.20 -10.43 -3.46
C PRO A 158 3.08 -10.55 -2.21
N LYS A 159 3.33 -9.42 -1.56
CA LYS A 159 4.01 -9.38 -0.25
C LYS A 159 3.08 -9.77 0.88
#